data_2065134a33d44af2b92f6df6b7475557
#
_entry.id   2065134a33d44af2b92f6df6b7475557
#
_cell.length_a   1.000
_cell.length_b   1.000
_cell.length_c   1.000
_cell.angle_alpha   90.00
_cell.angle_beta   90.00
_cell.angle_gamma   90.00
#
_symmetry.space_group_name_H-M   'P 1'
#
loop_
_entity.id
_entity.type
_entity.pdbx_description
1 polymer ?
#
loop_
_entity_poly.entity_id
_entity_poly.type
_entity_poly.pdbx_seq_one_letter_code
_entity_poly.pdbx_strand_id
1 'polypeptide(L)'
;MCCPWVADMDFRTAPTIVEALQWRVAHGIFGYTKVPETYYDAVVRWFESRHRWRIDPRWIIYTSGVVPALSAIIKALTVPGDKV
;
A
#
# COMPACT_ATOMS: atom_id res chain seq x y z
N MET A 1 -25.00 10.87 -3.06
CA MET A 1 -24.34 11.16 -1.77
C MET A 1 -23.92 9.83 -1.18
N CYS A 2 -22.61 9.50 -1.29
CA CYS A 2 -22.09 8.29 -0.64
C CYS A 2 -21.98 8.55 0.85
N CYS A 3 -22.54 7.68 1.68
CA CYS A 3 -22.30 7.73 3.12
C CYS A 3 -20.87 7.23 3.37
N PRO A 4 -20.02 7.99 4.08
CA PRO A 4 -18.71 7.50 4.46
C PRO A 4 -18.86 6.25 5.33
N TRP A 5 -18.16 5.17 4.94
CA TRP A 5 -18.19 3.91 5.64
C TRP A 5 -16.79 3.54 6.10
N VAL A 6 -16.60 3.33 7.40
CA VAL A 6 -15.34 2.92 8.04
C VAL A 6 -14.16 3.84 7.69
N ALA A 7 -13.46 3.61 6.58
CA ALA A 7 -12.28 4.38 6.15
C ALA A 7 -12.50 5.14 4.83
N ASP A 8 -13.75 5.20 4.34
CA ASP A 8 -14.08 5.97 3.15
C ASP A 8 -13.99 7.48 3.43
N MET A 9 -13.55 8.21 2.43
CA MET A 9 -13.47 9.66 2.49
C MET A 9 -14.19 10.26 1.29
N ASP A 10 -15.15 11.14 1.53
CA ASP A 10 -15.90 11.87 0.50
C ASP A 10 -15.11 13.05 -0.10
N PHE A 11 -13.80 13.02 0.00
CA PHE A 11 -12.93 14.05 -0.54
C PHE A 11 -12.33 13.63 -1.88
N ARG A 12 -12.17 14.60 -2.77
CA ARG A 12 -11.47 14.36 -4.03
C ARG A 12 -10.02 13.98 -3.77
N THR A 13 -9.57 12.94 -4.44
CA THR A 13 -8.15 12.56 -4.50
C THR A 13 -7.32 13.70 -5.08
N ALA A 14 -6.08 13.85 -4.61
CA ALA A 14 -5.16 14.87 -5.09
C ALA A 14 -5.01 14.82 -6.62
N PRO A 15 -5.01 15.99 -7.30
CA PRO A 15 -4.95 16.05 -8.77
C PRO A 15 -3.78 15.26 -9.36
N THR A 16 -2.61 15.32 -8.77
CA THR A 16 -1.41 14.59 -9.20
C THR A 16 -1.60 13.06 -9.22
N ILE A 17 -2.40 12.52 -8.29
CA ILE A 17 -2.73 11.09 -8.27
C ILE A 17 -3.70 10.78 -9.40
N VAL A 18 -4.72 11.61 -9.59
CA VAL A 18 -5.70 11.44 -10.68
C VAL A 18 -5.02 11.46 -12.04
N GLU A 19 -4.12 12.43 -12.26
CA GLU A 19 -3.35 12.56 -13.50
C GLU A 19 -2.47 11.33 -13.76
N ALA A 20 -1.77 10.82 -12.74
CA ALA A 20 -0.94 9.62 -12.86
C ALA A 20 -1.78 8.38 -13.23
N LEU A 21 -2.96 8.23 -12.63
CA LEU A 21 -3.88 7.14 -12.96
C LEU A 21 -4.43 7.28 -14.38
N GLN A 22 -4.84 8.49 -14.79
CA GLN A 22 -5.33 8.74 -16.15
C GLN A 22 -4.26 8.45 -17.21
N TRP A 23 -3.03 8.87 -16.96
CA TRP A 23 -1.90 8.55 -17.85
C TRP A 23 -1.70 7.04 -17.97
N ARG A 24 -1.77 6.30 -16.86
CA ARG A 24 -1.60 4.85 -16.86
C ARG A 24 -2.75 4.15 -17.59
N VAL A 25 -3.97 4.62 -17.41
CA VAL A 25 -5.16 4.09 -18.13
C VAL A 25 -5.05 4.36 -19.62
N ALA A 26 -4.65 5.57 -20.00
CA ALA A 26 -4.47 5.93 -21.42
C ALA A 26 -3.36 5.12 -22.12
N HIS A 27 -2.34 4.69 -21.39
CA HIS A 27 -1.30 3.80 -21.89
C HIS A 27 -1.86 2.44 -22.35
N GLY A 28 -2.91 1.91 -21.68
CA GLY A 28 -3.72 0.77 -22.13
C GLY A 28 -3.09 -0.61 -22.04
N ILE A 29 -1.81 -0.73 -21.67
CA ILE A 29 -1.13 -2.03 -21.55
C ILE A 29 -1.04 -2.42 -20.09
N PHE A 30 -1.84 -3.41 -19.70
CA PHE A 30 -1.94 -3.92 -18.32
C PHE A 30 -1.46 -5.37 -18.30
N GLY A 31 -0.18 -5.56 -18.06
CA GLY A 31 0.43 -6.88 -17.91
C GLY A 31 0.86 -7.14 -16.44
N TYR A 32 1.57 -8.23 -16.22
CA TYR A 32 2.23 -8.48 -14.95
C TYR A 32 3.27 -7.39 -14.70
N THR A 33 3.10 -6.63 -13.63
CA THR A 33 3.99 -5.53 -13.27
C THR A 33 4.81 -5.89 -12.05
N LYS A 34 6.13 -5.80 -12.18
CA LYS A 34 7.04 -5.84 -11.03
C LYS A 34 6.96 -4.48 -10.32
N VAL A 35 6.91 -4.50 -8.99
CA VAL A 35 6.98 -3.27 -8.20
C VAL A 35 8.35 -2.60 -8.43
N PRO A 36 8.40 -1.34 -8.90
CA PRO A 36 9.65 -0.66 -9.21
C PRO A 36 10.39 -0.24 -7.94
N GLU A 37 11.71 -0.09 -8.04
CA GLU A 37 12.58 0.41 -6.96
C GLU A 37 12.08 1.75 -6.40
N THR A 38 11.59 2.62 -7.28
CA THR A 38 11.05 3.94 -6.91
C THR A 38 9.88 3.88 -5.92
N TYR A 39 9.14 2.78 -5.89
CA TYR A 39 8.10 2.56 -4.89
C TYR A 39 8.71 2.41 -3.49
N TYR A 40 9.72 1.56 -3.35
CA TYR A 40 10.41 1.33 -2.08
C TYR A 40 11.09 2.60 -1.59
N ASP A 41 11.76 3.33 -2.49
CA ASP A 41 12.37 4.62 -2.18
C ASP A 41 11.35 5.67 -1.70
N ALA A 42 10.17 5.69 -2.29
CA ALA A 42 9.11 6.60 -1.88
C ALA A 42 8.61 6.27 -0.47
N VAL A 43 8.40 4.99 -0.16
CA VAL A 43 7.97 4.52 1.16
C VAL A 43 9.04 4.85 2.22
N VAL A 44 10.31 4.52 1.96
CA VAL A 44 11.41 4.81 2.90
C VAL A 44 11.52 6.31 3.17
N ARG A 45 11.51 7.14 2.13
CA ARG A 45 11.56 8.61 2.28
C ARG A 45 10.37 9.17 3.04
N TRP A 46 9.19 8.60 2.85
CA TRP A 46 8.00 9.04 3.58
C TRP A 46 8.13 8.75 5.07
N PHE A 47 8.54 7.54 5.46
CA PHE A 47 8.75 7.20 6.87
C PHE A 47 9.87 8.03 7.50
N GLU A 48 10.97 8.24 6.80
CA GLU A 48 12.09 9.06 7.29
C GLU A 48 11.65 10.51 7.51
N SER A 49 10.96 11.11 6.54
CA SER A 49 10.54 12.51 6.60
C SER A 49 9.42 12.79 7.60
N ARG A 50 8.45 11.89 7.73
CA ARG A 50 7.25 12.09 8.56
C ARG A 50 7.38 11.54 9.96
N HIS A 51 8.11 10.43 10.12
CA HIS A 51 8.22 9.71 11.39
C HIS A 51 9.66 9.66 11.93
N ARG A 52 10.63 10.23 11.21
CA ARG A 52 12.07 10.17 11.54
C ARG A 52 12.55 8.71 11.74
N TRP A 53 11.93 7.81 11.01
CA TRP A 53 12.23 6.38 11.08
C TRP A 53 12.78 5.90 9.73
N ARG A 54 14.06 5.57 9.73
CA ARG A 54 14.73 5.02 8.56
C ARG A 54 14.54 3.52 8.52
N ILE A 55 13.63 3.06 7.66
CA ILE A 55 13.39 1.64 7.43
C ILE A 55 14.30 1.09 6.33
N ASP A 56 14.66 -0.20 6.44
CA ASP A 56 15.38 -0.89 5.38
C ASP A 56 14.39 -1.30 4.27
N PRO A 57 14.64 -0.98 2.99
CA PRO A 57 13.75 -1.40 1.88
C PRO A 57 13.48 -2.91 1.85
N ARG A 58 14.41 -3.73 2.34
CA ARG A 58 14.25 -5.19 2.41
C ARG A 58 13.20 -5.65 3.42
N TRP A 59 12.75 -4.78 4.32
CA TRP A 59 11.67 -5.07 5.27
C TRP A 59 10.29 -4.86 4.67
N ILE A 60 10.22 -4.23 3.49
CA ILE A 60 8.95 -3.91 2.85
C ILE A 60 8.47 -5.13 2.05
N ILE A 61 7.37 -5.70 2.50
CA ILE A 61 6.67 -6.78 1.80
C ILE A 61 5.40 -6.21 1.18
N TYR A 62 5.33 -6.29 -0.16
CA TYR A 62 4.15 -5.86 -0.88
C TYR A 62 3.04 -6.92 -0.79
N THR A 63 1.83 -6.49 -0.43
CA THR A 63 0.63 -7.33 -0.35
C THR A 63 -0.54 -6.67 -1.07
N SER A 64 -1.56 -7.45 -1.42
CA SER A 64 -2.77 -6.95 -2.09
C SER A 64 -3.70 -6.15 -1.16
N GLY A 65 -3.40 -6.08 0.13
CA GLY A 65 -4.19 -5.31 1.09
C GLY A 65 -3.90 -5.71 2.54
N VAL A 66 -4.45 -4.94 3.49
CA VAL A 66 -4.21 -5.13 4.93
C VAL A 66 -4.79 -6.44 5.45
N VAL A 67 -6.01 -6.81 5.05
CA VAL A 67 -6.65 -8.05 5.52
C VAL A 67 -5.88 -9.30 5.08
N PRO A 68 -5.47 -9.46 3.81
CA PRO A 68 -4.59 -10.54 3.40
C PRO A 68 -3.25 -10.54 4.14
N ALA A 69 -2.66 -9.36 4.39
CA ALA A 69 -1.41 -9.25 5.15
C ALA A 69 -1.57 -9.77 6.57
N LEU A 70 -2.59 -9.33 7.30
CA LEU A 70 -2.88 -9.80 8.66
C LEU A 70 -3.11 -11.32 8.69
N SER A 71 -3.87 -11.85 7.74
CA SER A 71 -4.13 -13.27 7.64
C SER A 71 -2.84 -14.09 7.43
N ALA A 72 -1.94 -13.58 6.58
CA ALA A 72 -0.65 -14.22 6.33
C ALA A 72 0.25 -14.18 7.57
N ILE A 73 0.32 -13.03 8.26
CA ILE A 73 1.12 -12.84 9.47
C ILE A 73 0.66 -13.79 10.58
N ILE A 74 -0.64 -13.83 10.84
CA ILE A 74 -1.21 -14.72 11.86
C ILE A 74 -0.84 -16.17 11.55
N LYS A 75 -1.08 -16.63 10.33
CA LYS A 75 -0.76 -18.01 9.92
C LYS A 75 0.72 -18.35 10.00
N ALA A 76 1.59 -17.38 9.78
CA ALA A 76 3.04 -17.60 9.79
C ALA A 76 3.65 -17.60 11.20
N LEU A 77 3.06 -16.83 12.13
CA LEU A 77 3.66 -16.55 13.44
C LEU A 77 2.93 -17.19 14.61
N THR A 78 1.78 -17.86 14.38
CA THR A 78 0.98 -18.47 15.46
C THR A 78 0.68 -19.94 15.17
N VAL A 79 0.36 -20.67 16.24
CA VAL A 79 -0.14 -22.05 16.18
C VAL A 79 -1.57 -22.10 16.76
N PRO A 80 -2.36 -23.16 16.45
CA PRO A 80 -3.68 -23.33 17.02
C PRO A 80 -3.68 -23.29 18.55
N GLY A 81 -4.45 -22.35 19.13
CA GLY A 81 -4.53 -22.12 20.57
C GLY A 81 -3.84 -20.85 21.05
N ASP A 82 -3.03 -20.21 20.21
CA ASP A 82 -2.44 -18.90 20.54
C ASP A 82 -3.51 -17.82 20.61
N LYS A 83 -3.29 -16.85 21.50
CA LYS A 83 -4.14 -15.64 21.60
C LYS A 83 -3.58 -14.55 20.70
N VAL A 84 -4.40 -14.01 19.85
CA VAL A 84 -4.11 -12.89 18.96
C VAL A 84 -5.11 -11.76 19.16
#